data_0fa1796663054bbdca65c7828f809aea
#
_entry.id   0fa1796663054bbdca65c7828f809aea
#
_cell.length_a   1.000
_cell.length_b   1.000
_cell.length_c   1.000
_cell.angle_alpha   90.00
_cell.angle_beta   90.00
_cell.angle_gamma   90.00
#
_symmetry.space_group_name_H-M   'P 1'
#
loop_
_entity.id
_entity.type
_entity.pdbx_description
1 polymer ?
#
loop_
_entity_poly.entity_id
_entity_poly.type
_entity_poly.pdbx_seq_one_letter_code
_entity_poly.pdbx_strand_id
1 'polypeptide(L)'
;MSVIVVLLSALFPASAQNYTTDAILKRTTGKIATLECSGIARTKKEAIEMAKKSVIYTYLYNGIDGLNDNKPLLGSKPSAGAAQYVGQLLGTTRYANYIRSCTIADKTNKTAAKDIQVFATIDLYTESLERDLVNNGIIGRNAADIALSETQEMIAM
;
A
#
# COMPACT_ATOMS: atom_id res chain seq x y z
N MET A 1 8.50 4.87 51.70
CA MET A 1 8.30 5.79 50.52
C MET A 1 8.29 4.96 49.27
N SER A 2 7.10 4.67 48.73
CA SER A 2 6.95 3.95 47.46
C SER A 2 7.14 4.92 46.32
N VAL A 3 8.18 4.72 45.54
CA VAL A 3 8.37 5.42 44.28
C VAL A 3 7.49 4.71 43.25
N ILE A 4 6.35 5.32 42.94
CA ILE A 4 5.52 4.89 41.81
C ILE A 4 6.24 5.35 40.56
N VAL A 5 6.94 4.42 39.93
CA VAL A 5 7.40 4.61 38.54
C VAL A 5 6.16 4.49 37.65
N VAL A 6 5.57 5.62 37.33
CA VAL A 6 4.58 5.71 36.28
C VAL A 6 5.35 5.49 34.96
N LEU A 7 5.34 4.25 34.48
CA LEU A 7 5.66 3.97 33.09
C LEU A 7 4.60 4.68 32.25
N LEU A 8 4.92 5.90 31.82
CA LEU A 8 4.23 6.55 30.73
C LEU A 8 4.60 5.71 29.48
N SER A 9 3.85 4.64 29.24
CA SER A 9 3.78 4.07 27.92
C SER A 9 3.22 5.19 27.06
N ALA A 10 4.12 5.90 26.40
CA ALA A 10 3.75 6.77 25.32
C ALA A 10 3.03 5.89 24.29
N LEU A 11 1.72 5.81 24.41
CA LEU A 11 0.84 5.54 23.31
C LEU A 11 1.12 6.65 22.32
N PHE A 12 2.12 6.42 21.46
CA PHE A 12 2.13 7.12 20.20
C PHE A 12 0.81 6.74 19.57
N PRO A 13 -0.14 7.68 19.42
CA PRO A 13 -1.20 7.42 18.51
C PRO A 13 -0.46 7.05 17.22
N ALA A 14 -0.65 5.85 16.71
CA ALA A 14 -0.38 5.62 15.33
C ALA A 14 -1.07 6.79 14.65
N SER A 15 -0.29 7.82 14.31
CA SER A 15 -0.83 8.96 13.61
C SER A 15 -1.50 8.31 12.42
N ALA A 16 -2.84 8.35 12.40
CA ALA A 16 -3.60 7.88 11.27
C ALA A 16 -3.07 8.71 10.13
N GLN A 17 -2.05 8.20 9.45
CA GLN A 17 -1.54 8.82 8.25
C GLN A 17 -2.75 8.82 7.35
N ASN A 18 -3.20 10.00 6.97
CA ASN A 18 -4.39 10.18 6.15
C ASN A 18 -4.07 9.71 4.73
N TYR A 19 -3.99 8.39 4.56
CA TYR A 19 -3.88 7.80 3.24
C TYR A 19 -5.16 8.10 2.47
N THR A 20 -5.01 8.56 1.23
CA THR A 20 -6.12 8.63 0.31
C THR A 20 -6.49 7.22 -0.14
N THR A 21 -7.75 7.00 -0.45
CA THR A 21 -8.26 5.71 -0.94
C THR A 21 -8.91 5.86 -2.31
N ASP A 22 -8.45 6.83 -3.08
CA ASP A 22 -9.00 7.22 -4.38
C ASP A 22 -8.28 6.57 -5.58
N ALA A 23 -7.43 5.58 -5.34
CA ALA A 23 -6.70 4.93 -6.41
C ALA A 23 -7.62 4.27 -7.44
N ILE A 24 -7.40 4.59 -8.70
CA ILE A 24 -8.15 4.07 -9.85
C ILE A 24 -7.18 3.37 -10.79
N LEU A 25 -7.52 2.14 -11.19
CA LEU A 25 -6.76 1.40 -12.18
C LEU A 25 -6.96 1.99 -13.57
N LYS A 26 -5.86 2.32 -14.23
CA LYS A 26 -5.87 2.79 -15.63
C LYS A 26 -5.56 1.67 -16.60
N ARG A 27 -4.60 0.83 -16.28
CA ARG A 27 -4.20 -0.33 -17.08
C ARG A 27 -3.34 -1.29 -16.27
N THR A 28 -3.26 -2.52 -16.74
CA THR A 28 -2.26 -3.50 -16.32
C THR A 28 -1.40 -3.88 -17.52
N THR A 29 -0.11 -3.99 -17.31
CA THR A 29 0.86 -4.42 -18.32
C THR A 29 1.78 -5.45 -17.67
N GLY A 30 1.47 -6.73 -17.90
CA GLY A 30 2.18 -7.83 -17.25
C GLY A 30 2.05 -7.75 -15.72
N LYS A 31 3.16 -7.56 -15.04
CA LYS A 31 3.28 -7.54 -13.56
C LYS A 31 3.14 -6.14 -12.96
N ILE A 32 2.74 -5.17 -13.75
CA ILE A 32 2.67 -3.77 -13.39
C ILE A 32 1.25 -3.27 -13.54
N ALA A 33 0.74 -2.62 -12.50
CA ALA A 33 -0.51 -1.88 -12.54
C ALA A 33 -0.21 -0.38 -12.60
N THR A 34 -0.81 0.32 -13.55
CA THR A 34 -0.77 1.78 -13.65
C THR A 34 -2.02 2.35 -12.99
N LEU A 35 -1.83 3.15 -11.97
CA LEU A 35 -2.87 3.67 -11.09
C LEU A 35 -2.82 5.19 -11.03
N GLU A 36 -3.99 5.83 -11.04
CA GLU A 36 -4.13 7.24 -10.68
C GLU A 36 -4.57 7.33 -9.23
N CYS A 37 -3.93 8.21 -8.47
CA CYS A 37 -4.23 8.44 -7.07
C CYS A 37 -3.87 9.87 -6.66
N SER A 38 -4.17 10.22 -5.43
CA SER A 38 -3.72 11.47 -4.84
C SER A 38 -2.91 11.24 -3.57
N GLY A 39 -2.21 12.27 -3.14
CA GLY A 39 -1.53 12.30 -1.85
C GLY A 39 -1.70 13.68 -1.23
N ILE A 40 -1.84 13.73 0.08
CA ILE A 40 -2.08 14.95 0.85
C ILE A 40 -1.05 15.05 1.96
N ALA A 41 -0.35 16.18 2.04
CA ALA A 41 0.59 16.50 3.10
C ALA A 41 0.85 17.99 3.16
N ARG A 42 1.63 18.43 4.14
CA ARG A 42 1.95 19.85 4.32
C ARG A 42 2.79 20.43 3.20
N THR A 43 3.69 19.63 2.64
CA THR A 43 4.55 20.04 1.53
C THR A 43 4.27 19.19 0.30
N LYS A 44 4.59 19.72 -0.88
CA LYS A 44 4.44 18.99 -2.15
C LYS A 44 5.28 17.69 -2.14
N LYS A 45 6.50 17.74 -1.62
CA LYS A 45 7.38 16.57 -1.53
C LYS A 45 6.77 15.46 -0.68
N GLU A 46 6.28 15.81 0.50
CA GLU A 46 5.60 14.87 1.39
C GLU A 46 4.30 14.33 0.78
N ALA A 47 3.53 15.17 0.08
CA ALA A 47 2.31 14.76 -0.60
C ALA A 47 2.59 13.74 -1.71
N ILE A 48 3.70 13.87 -2.44
CA ILE A 48 4.14 12.90 -3.43
C ILE A 48 4.46 11.55 -2.77
N GLU A 49 5.19 11.55 -1.66
CA GLU A 49 5.47 10.32 -0.91
C GLU A 49 4.18 9.70 -0.34
N MET A 50 3.25 10.53 0.11
CA MET A 50 1.93 10.06 0.57
C MET A 50 1.11 9.43 -0.56
N ALA A 51 1.18 9.92 -1.78
CA ALA A 51 0.52 9.31 -2.93
C ALA A 51 1.04 7.88 -3.18
N LYS A 52 2.35 7.68 -3.13
CA LYS A 52 2.98 6.36 -3.29
C LYS A 52 2.56 5.39 -2.19
N LYS A 53 2.55 5.84 -0.95
CA LYS A 53 2.10 5.03 0.20
C LYS A 53 0.61 4.72 0.12
N SER A 54 -0.20 5.70 -0.28
CA SER A 54 -1.66 5.57 -0.36
C SER A 54 -2.10 4.54 -1.39
N VAL A 55 -1.42 4.45 -2.53
CA VAL A 55 -1.75 3.45 -3.56
C VAL A 55 -1.50 2.03 -3.05
N ILE A 56 -0.41 1.82 -2.32
CA ILE A 56 -0.10 0.52 -1.69
C ILE A 56 -1.12 0.23 -0.57
N TYR A 57 -1.38 1.20 0.28
CA TYR A 57 -2.37 1.06 1.35
C TYR A 57 -3.75 0.68 0.82
N THR A 58 -4.21 1.37 -0.22
CA THR A 58 -5.51 1.08 -0.85
C THR A 58 -5.56 -0.33 -1.42
N TYR A 59 -4.50 -0.76 -2.09
CA TYR A 59 -4.40 -2.11 -2.63
C TYR A 59 -4.48 -3.19 -1.55
N LEU A 60 -3.82 -2.96 -0.42
CA LEU A 60 -3.75 -3.92 0.68
C LEU A 60 -5.02 -3.96 1.54
N TYR A 61 -5.59 -2.81 1.88
CA TYR A 61 -6.68 -2.69 2.86
C TYR A 61 -8.06 -2.52 2.26
N ASN A 62 -8.19 -1.94 1.08
CA ASN A 62 -9.49 -1.65 0.46
C ASN A 62 -9.76 -2.48 -0.80
N GLY A 63 -8.70 -2.80 -1.54
CA GLY A 63 -8.82 -3.31 -2.89
C GLY A 63 -9.06 -2.19 -3.92
N ILE A 64 -8.77 -2.51 -5.17
CA ILE A 64 -8.91 -1.60 -6.30
C ILE A 64 -9.73 -2.30 -7.38
N ASP A 65 -10.77 -1.63 -7.86
CA ASP A 65 -11.61 -2.15 -8.92
C ASP A 65 -10.81 -2.48 -10.19
N GLY A 66 -11.05 -3.66 -10.75
CA GLY A 66 -10.33 -4.17 -11.92
C GLY A 66 -8.95 -4.78 -11.62
N LEU A 67 -8.44 -4.65 -10.40
CA LEU A 67 -7.16 -5.23 -10.00
C LEU A 67 -7.34 -6.39 -9.02
N ASN A 68 -8.02 -6.16 -7.91
CA ASN A 68 -8.42 -7.17 -6.94
C ASN A 68 -9.90 -7.06 -6.56
N ASP A 69 -10.71 -6.52 -7.45
CA ASP A 69 -12.18 -6.46 -7.39
C ASP A 69 -12.72 -5.85 -6.09
N ASN A 70 -12.10 -4.76 -5.62
CA ASN A 70 -12.43 -4.10 -4.36
C ASN A 70 -12.35 -5.02 -3.13
N LYS A 71 -11.59 -6.10 -3.23
CA LYS A 71 -11.33 -6.99 -2.10
C LYS A 71 -9.97 -6.67 -1.50
N PRO A 72 -9.89 -6.40 -0.19
CA PRO A 72 -8.61 -6.18 0.48
C PRO A 72 -7.68 -7.37 0.28
N LEU A 73 -6.46 -7.13 -0.15
CA LEU A 73 -5.46 -8.19 -0.30
C LEU A 73 -5.14 -8.86 1.05
N LEU A 74 -5.18 -8.08 2.13
CA LEU A 74 -4.98 -8.57 3.50
C LEU A 74 -6.21 -9.25 4.11
N GLY A 75 -7.34 -9.29 3.39
CA GLY A 75 -8.62 -9.77 3.91
C GLY A 75 -9.38 -8.73 4.74
N SER A 76 -10.59 -9.08 5.18
CA SER A 76 -11.48 -8.17 5.91
C SER A 76 -11.00 -7.89 7.34
N LYS A 77 -10.22 -8.78 7.92
CA LYS A 77 -9.66 -8.68 9.28
C LYS A 77 -8.18 -9.03 9.27
N PRO A 78 -7.30 -8.07 8.91
CA PRO A 78 -5.87 -8.29 8.94
C PRO A 78 -5.40 -8.71 10.34
N SER A 79 -4.47 -9.65 10.41
CA SER A 79 -3.83 -10.05 11.67
C SER A 79 -2.96 -8.90 12.22
N ALA A 80 -2.65 -8.98 13.52
CA ALA A 80 -1.71 -8.02 14.14
C ALA A 80 -0.34 -8.07 13.45
N GLY A 81 0.13 -9.25 13.04
CA GLY A 81 1.38 -9.41 12.29
C GLY A 81 1.33 -8.76 10.91
N ALA A 82 0.21 -8.85 10.19
CA ALA A 82 0.01 -8.17 8.92
C ALA A 82 0.02 -6.65 9.08
N ALA A 83 -0.70 -6.13 10.05
CA ALA A 83 -0.72 -4.69 10.34
C ALA A 83 0.67 -4.16 10.71
N GLN A 84 1.44 -4.91 11.50
CA GLN A 84 2.81 -4.56 11.85
C GLN A 84 3.74 -4.55 10.63
N TYR A 85 3.66 -5.57 9.79
CA TYR A 85 4.44 -5.65 8.56
C TYR A 85 4.18 -4.46 7.63
N VAL A 86 2.90 -4.14 7.39
CA VAL A 86 2.52 -3.00 6.55
C VAL A 86 2.91 -1.68 7.18
N GLY A 87 2.79 -1.54 8.50
CA GLY A 87 3.27 -0.37 9.22
C GLY A 87 4.77 -0.13 9.02
N GLN A 88 5.59 -1.16 9.05
CA GLN A 88 7.02 -1.08 8.74
C GLN A 88 7.29 -0.80 7.27
N LEU A 89 6.52 -1.42 6.37
CA LEU A 89 6.64 -1.21 4.93
C LEU A 89 6.40 0.27 4.56
N LEU A 90 5.32 0.85 5.07
CA LEU A 90 4.93 2.23 4.77
C LEU A 90 5.65 3.27 5.64
N GLY A 91 6.09 2.88 6.83
CA GLY A 91 6.82 3.76 7.76
C GLY A 91 8.31 3.92 7.45
N THR A 92 8.85 3.08 6.61
CA THR A 92 10.25 3.14 6.12
C THR A 92 10.26 3.47 4.64
N THR A 93 11.42 3.40 3.99
CA THR A 93 11.54 3.61 2.53
C THR A 93 11.27 2.34 1.72
N ARG A 94 10.92 1.22 2.36
CA ARG A 94 10.74 -0.08 1.70
C ARG A 94 9.61 -0.08 0.66
N TYR A 95 8.57 0.73 0.84
CA TYR A 95 7.49 0.86 -0.13
C TYR A 95 7.98 1.31 -1.51
N ALA A 96 9.05 2.08 -1.57
CA ALA A 96 9.62 2.56 -2.82
C ALA A 96 10.09 1.43 -3.75
N ASN A 97 10.42 0.26 -3.20
CA ASN A 97 10.83 -0.91 -3.98
C ASN A 97 9.72 -1.45 -4.90
N TYR A 98 8.46 -1.15 -4.59
CA TYR A 98 7.31 -1.59 -5.37
C TYR A 98 6.78 -0.51 -6.32
N ILE A 99 7.37 0.66 -6.31
CA ILE A 99 7.03 1.78 -7.21
C ILE A 99 8.04 1.82 -8.35
N ARG A 100 7.58 1.53 -9.55
CA ARG A 100 8.41 1.62 -10.76
C ARG A 100 8.59 3.06 -11.20
N SER A 101 7.51 3.83 -11.24
CA SER A 101 7.48 5.22 -11.65
C SER A 101 6.36 5.98 -10.98
N CYS A 102 6.54 7.26 -10.83
CA CYS A 102 5.55 8.19 -10.30
C CYS A 102 5.62 9.48 -11.09
N THR A 103 4.55 9.76 -11.82
CA THR A 103 4.40 11.01 -12.59
C THR A 103 3.38 11.90 -11.91
N ILE A 104 3.77 13.11 -11.59
CA ILE A 104 2.93 14.07 -10.88
C ILE A 104 2.28 15.01 -11.88
N ALA A 105 0.96 15.20 -11.76
CA ALA A 105 0.22 16.20 -12.53
C ALA A 105 0.64 17.61 -12.13
N ASP A 106 0.60 18.54 -13.10
CA ASP A 106 0.99 19.94 -12.86
C ASP A 106 0.04 20.65 -11.88
N LYS A 107 -1.23 20.25 -11.89
CA LYS A 107 -2.25 20.85 -11.03
C LYS A 107 -2.17 20.26 -9.62
N THR A 108 -2.09 21.12 -8.62
CA THR A 108 -2.22 20.79 -7.20
C THR A 108 -3.43 21.50 -6.61
N ASN A 109 -4.01 20.92 -5.55
CA ASN A 109 -5.07 21.55 -4.78
C ASN A 109 -4.57 21.89 -3.38
N LYS A 110 -5.21 22.87 -2.73
CA LYS A 110 -5.10 23.05 -1.28
C LYS A 110 -6.36 22.51 -0.62
N THR A 111 -6.19 21.75 0.46
CA THR A 111 -7.29 21.26 1.29
C THR A 111 -7.79 22.36 2.23
N ALA A 112 -8.96 22.13 2.86
CA ALA A 112 -9.49 23.04 3.87
C ALA A 112 -8.53 23.25 5.06
N ALA A 113 -7.71 22.24 5.39
CA ALA A 113 -6.66 22.31 6.41
C ALA A 113 -5.36 22.97 5.91
N LYS A 114 -5.36 23.52 4.70
CA LYS A 114 -4.21 24.15 4.00
C LYS A 114 -3.08 23.17 3.65
N ASP A 115 -3.35 21.89 3.64
CA ASP A 115 -2.42 20.90 3.11
C ASP A 115 -2.44 20.91 1.57
N ILE A 116 -1.36 20.39 1.00
CA ILE A 116 -1.23 20.28 -0.46
C ILE A 116 -1.70 18.90 -0.89
N GLN A 117 -2.59 18.84 -1.87
CA GLN A 117 -2.97 17.63 -2.55
C GLN A 117 -2.32 17.57 -3.93
N VAL A 118 -1.60 16.50 -4.20
CA VAL A 118 -1.04 16.19 -5.51
C VAL A 118 -1.78 15.04 -6.15
N PHE A 119 -1.80 15.01 -7.47
CA PHE A 119 -2.35 13.91 -8.26
C PHE A 119 -1.21 13.21 -8.99
N ALA A 120 -1.19 11.90 -8.89
CA ALA A 120 -0.10 11.09 -9.40
C ALA A 120 -0.60 9.94 -10.26
N THR A 121 0.19 9.59 -11.27
CA THR A 121 0.09 8.33 -11.99
C THR A 121 1.26 7.46 -11.57
N ILE A 122 0.97 6.30 -10.98
CA ILE A 122 1.96 5.43 -10.37
C ILE A 122 1.93 4.06 -11.04
N ASP A 123 3.09 3.58 -11.42
CA ASP A 123 3.29 2.18 -11.83
C ASP A 123 3.72 1.36 -10.61
N LEU A 124 2.88 0.42 -10.23
CA LEU A 124 3.06 -0.44 -9.07
C LEU A 124 3.42 -1.86 -9.50
N TYR A 125 4.48 -2.43 -8.94
CA TYR A 125 4.85 -3.84 -9.07
C TYR A 125 3.97 -4.71 -8.18
N THR A 126 2.76 -5.03 -8.63
CA THR A 126 1.78 -5.78 -7.84
C THR A 126 2.25 -7.19 -7.53
N GLU A 127 2.80 -7.90 -8.52
CA GLU A 127 3.26 -9.27 -8.33
C GLU A 127 4.44 -9.36 -7.35
N SER A 128 5.38 -8.42 -7.41
CA SER A 128 6.49 -8.38 -6.46
C SER A 128 6.01 -8.14 -5.04
N LEU A 129 5.05 -7.24 -4.86
CA LEU A 129 4.45 -6.95 -3.57
C LEU A 129 3.71 -8.18 -3.02
N GLU A 130 2.87 -8.81 -3.82
CA GLU A 130 2.13 -10.01 -3.43
C GLU A 130 3.06 -11.17 -3.07
N ARG A 131 4.09 -11.41 -3.89
CA ARG A 131 5.08 -12.45 -3.64
C ARG A 131 5.80 -12.23 -2.30
N ASP A 132 6.19 -11.01 -2.00
CA ASP A 132 6.88 -10.72 -0.74
C ASP A 132 5.95 -10.87 0.45
N LEU A 133 4.67 -10.53 0.31
CA LEU A 133 3.66 -10.77 1.35
C LEU A 133 3.44 -12.27 1.59
N VAL A 134 3.40 -13.08 0.55
CA VAL A 134 3.31 -14.55 0.66
C VAL A 134 4.57 -15.11 1.33
N ASN A 135 5.74 -14.69 0.91
CA ASN A 135 7.03 -15.17 1.44
C ASN A 135 7.22 -14.83 2.92
N ASN A 136 6.62 -13.74 3.38
CA ASN A 136 6.64 -13.33 4.79
C ASN A 136 5.45 -13.87 5.59
N GLY A 137 4.61 -14.70 5.00
CA GLY A 137 3.46 -15.31 5.68
C GLY A 137 2.33 -14.32 6.00
N ILE A 138 2.28 -13.16 5.33
CA ILE A 138 1.28 -12.12 5.58
C ILE A 138 -0.04 -12.45 4.88
N ILE A 139 0.04 -12.99 3.67
CA ILE A 139 -1.10 -13.52 2.92
C ILE A 139 -0.84 -14.96 2.52
N GLY A 140 -1.91 -15.74 2.41
CA GLY A 140 -1.84 -17.11 1.88
C GLY A 140 -1.86 -17.13 0.36
N ARG A 141 -1.29 -18.18 -0.24
CA ARG A 141 -1.50 -18.43 -1.66
C ARG A 141 -2.96 -18.76 -1.90
N ASN A 142 -3.56 -18.13 -2.89
CA ASN A 142 -4.87 -18.53 -3.36
C ASN A 142 -4.79 -19.94 -3.98
N ALA A 143 -5.77 -20.78 -3.70
CA ALA A 143 -5.80 -22.15 -4.25
C ALA A 143 -5.78 -22.18 -5.80
N ALA A 144 -6.36 -21.18 -6.43
CA ALA A 144 -6.31 -21.01 -7.89
C ALA A 144 -4.90 -20.69 -8.39
N ASP A 145 -4.13 -19.90 -7.65
CA ASP A 145 -2.75 -19.56 -8.01
C ASP A 145 -1.82 -20.76 -7.83
N ILE A 146 -2.08 -21.59 -6.85
CA ILE A 146 -1.37 -22.85 -6.64
C ILE A 146 -1.63 -23.81 -7.80
N ALA A 147 -2.88 -23.96 -8.21
CA ALA A 147 -3.25 -24.82 -9.32
C ALA A 147 -2.62 -24.36 -10.65
N LEU A 148 -2.55 -23.05 -10.90
CA LEU A 148 -1.89 -22.48 -12.07
C LEU A 148 -0.38 -22.71 -12.06
N SER A 149 0.28 -22.57 -10.92
CA SER A 149 1.72 -22.79 -10.80
C SER A 149 2.07 -24.26 -10.99
N GLU A 150 1.30 -25.17 -10.43
CA GLU A 150 1.48 -26.62 -10.61
C GLU A 150 1.27 -27.04 -12.07
N THR A 151 0.28 -26.45 -12.75
CA THR A 151 0.03 -26.71 -14.17
C THR A 151 1.17 -26.19 -15.05
N GLN A 152 1.74 -25.04 -14.73
CA GLN A 152 2.88 -24.48 -15.46
C GLN A 152 4.16 -25.32 -15.23
N GLU A 153 4.40 -25.80 -14.03
CA GLU A 153 5.53 -26.70 -13.77
C GLU A 153 5.39 -28.04 -14.50
N MET A 154 4.18 -28.58 -14.62
CA MET A 154 3.95 -29.82 -15.40
C MET A 154 4.13 -29.62 -16.91
N ILE A 155 3.84 -28.43 -17.45
CA ILE A 155 4.04 -28.12 -18.89
C ILE A 155 5.51 -27.83 -19.18
N ALA A 156 6.29 -27.35 -18.22
CA ALA A 156 7.72 -27.04 -18.37
C ALA A 156 8.63 -28.27 -18.24
N MET A 157 8.09 -29.40 -17.85
CA MET A 157 8.80 -30.69 -17.88
C MET A 157 8.58 -31.32 -19.26
#